data_38f648e9fea998072dab8c8dce35d548
#
_entry.id   38f648e9fea998072dab8c8dce35d548
#
_cell.length_a   1.000
_cell.length_b   1.000
_cell.length_c   1.000
_cell.angle_alpha   90.00
_cell.angle_beta   90.00
_cell.angle_gamma   90.00
#
_symmetry.space_group_name_H-M   'P 1'
#
loop_
_entity.id
_entity.type
_entity.pdbx_description
1 polymer ?
#
loop_
_entity_poly.entity_id
_entity_poly.type
_entity_poly.pdbx_seq_one_letter_code
_entity_poly.pdbx_strand_id
1 'polypeptide(L)'
;MSELKDFFVSYNKADRLWAEWIAWLLEVEGYTTVIQEWDFKPGGNFIVEMDRATRQCERTIAVLSQDYLDAEFTVPEWAARFAQDPKGAGRKLVPVRVATCNLEGLLGQVIYCDLVGIDEETARKRLLSQLSPGRTKPAFAPSFPGNPAQPAFPARRRQPLSSTRRLWTPANHSIRVQWRGDSTRSEYSRSTLELHCIPTDGHGLEARELRGLADALAIVGRQGGLFDHNEALQVDAFEDRAEASSVGDGNRRGAKGLAAYRDGHVVTWLPLPYGNLGSVFDEEDVKNRLIASLALHVDSGLHVGGEVALAVSVEPIAMLMVGQAGDVERRSSAQFLYTMAPRSSLRIDPNETVPASALGTQAAEIAEELTAKLALRLATLR
;
A
#
# COMPACT_ATOMS: atom_id res chain seq x y z
N MET A 1 18.95 16.02 -34.45
CA MET A 1 18.84 14.58 -34.11
C MET A 1 17.64 14.49 -33.18
N SER A 2 16.57 13.78 -33.57
CA SER A 2 15.43 13.56 -32.66
C SER A 2 15.93 12.71 -31.49
N GLU A 3 15.61 13.15 -30.28
CA GLU A 3 15.90 12.41 -29.05
C GLU A 3 15.21 11.05 -29.11
N LEU A 4 15.95 9.97 -28.80
CA LEU A 4 15.37 8.62 -28.77
C LEU A 4 14.36 8.56 -27.61
N LYS A 5 13.21 7.93 -27.84
CA LYS A 5 12.25 7.61 -26.80
C LYS A 5 12.73 6.41 -25.98
N ASP A 6 12.26 6.28 -24.74
CA ASP A 6 12.74 5.22 -23.83
C ASP A 6 12.23 3.85 -24.25
N PHE A 7 10.92 3.69 -24.49
CA PHE A 7 10.31 2.39 -24.71
C PHE A 7 9.35 2.34 -25.89
N PHE A 8 9.48 1.28 -26.67
CA PHE A 8 8.44 0.81 -27.56
C PHE A 8 7.70 -0.36 -26.91
N VAL A 9 6.38 -0.29 -26.80
CA VAL A 9 5.54 -1.36 -26.23
C VAL A 9 4.96 -2.19 -27.40
N SER A 10 5.53 -3.40 -27.57
CA SER A 10 5.11 -4.37 -28.59
C SER A 10 4.17 -5.39 -27.97
N TYR A 11 3.01 -5.62 -28.59
CA TYR A 11 1.98 -6.49 -28.05
C TYR A 11 1.11 -7.10 -29.15
N ASN A 12 0.43 -8.21 -28.82
CA ASN A 12 -0.65 -8.73 -29.64
C ASN A 12 -1.95 -7.98 -29.33
N LYS A 13 -2.83 -7.87 -30.33
CA LYS A 13 -4.12 -7.21 -30.23
C LYS A 13 -4.98 -7.72 -29.05
N ALA A 14 -4.86 -8.99 -28.68
CA ALA A 14 -5.52 -9.58 -27.53
C ALA A 14 -5.05 -8.98 -26.19
N ASP A 15 -3.80 -8.51 -26.14
CA ASP A 15 -3.16 -7.98 -24.93
C ASP A 15 -3.19 -6.45 -24.85
N ARG A 16 -4.02 -5.79 -25.68
CA ARG A 16 -4.08 -4.33 -25.78
C ARG A 16 -4.21 -3.65 -24.42
N LEU A 17 -5.09 -4.11 -23.56
CA LEU A 17 -5.32 -3.50 -22.24
C LEU A 17 -4.07 -3.53 -21.35
N TRP A 18 -3.30 -4.60 -21.41
CA TRP A 18 -2.02 -4.70 -20.72
C TRP A 18 -0.98 -3.73 -21.29
N ALA A 19 -0.92 -3.63 -22.62
CA ALA A 19 0.02 -2.72 -23.27
C ALA A 19 -0.29 -1.25 -22.98
N GLU A 20 -1.56 -0.85 -23.02
CA GLU A 20 -2.02 0.48 -22.65
C GLU A 20 -1.71 0.80 -21.17
N TRP A 21 -1.98 -0.13 -20.25
CA TRP A 21 -1.66 0.03 -18.82
C TRP A 21 -0.16 0.19 -18.58
N ILE A 22 0.67 -0.63 -19.23
CA ILE A 22 2.15 -0.55 -19.13
C ILE A 22 2.65 0.80 -19.66
N ALA A 23 2.21 1.21 -20.85
CA ALA A 23 2.64 2.46 -21.46
C ALA A 23 2.22 3.66 -20.60
N TRP A 24 0.97 3.71 -20.15
CA TRP A 24 0.47 4.76 -19.29
C TRP A 24 1.24 4.86 -17.97
N LEU A 25 1.49 3.71 -17.33
CA LEU A 25 2.26 3.66 -16.09
C LEU A 25 3.67 4.23 -16.27
N LEU A 26 4.34 3.87 -17.37
CA LEU A 26 5.70 4.36 -17.66
C LEU A 26 5.72 5.88 -17.91
N GLU A 27 4.72 6.40 -18.61
CA GLU A 27 4.62 7.85 -18.86
C GLU A 27 4.34 8.64 -17.57
N VAL A 28 3.53 8.09 -16.66
CA VAL A 28 3.34 8.70 -15.31
C VAL A 28 4.65 8.74 -14.51
N GLU A 29 5.52 7.76 -14.68
CA GLU A 29 6.86 7.71 -14.03
C GLU A 29 7.93 8.51 -14.78
N GLY A 30 7.55 9.25 -15.84
CA GLY A 30 8.42 10.17 -16.56
C GLY A 30 9.20 9.58 -17.73
N TYR A 31 8.92 8.32 -18.12
CA TYR A 31 9.46 7.71 -19.33
C TYR A 31 8.67 8.14 -20.56
N THR A 32 9.32 8.07 -21.72
CA THR A 32 8.69 8.32 -23.02
C THR A 32 8.38 6.98 -23.69
N THR A 33 7.14 6.81 -24.15
CA THR A 33 6.73 5.57 -24.80
C THR A 33 6.28 5.75 -26.25
N VAL A 34 6.28 4.65 -27.00
CA VAL A 34 5.57 4.50 -28.27
C VAL A 34 4.72 3.25 -28.15
N ILE A 35 3.43 3.36 -28.45
CA ILE A 35 2.50 2.26 -28.45
C ILE A 35 1.62 2.32 -29.69
N GLN A 36 1.34 1.19 -30.30
CA GLN A 36 0.54 1.08 -31.52
C GLN A 36 -0.80 1.81 -31.43
N GLU A 37 -1.57 1.62 -30.35
CA GLU A 37 -2.92 2.16 -30.20
C GLU A 37 -2.95 3.70 -30.20
N TRP A 38 -1.94 4.35 -29.70
CA TRP A 38 -1.90 5.82 -29.54
C TRP A 38 -1.12 6.52 -30.66
N ASP A 39 -0.08 5.87 -31.19
CA ASP A 39 0.88 6.50 -32.09
C ASP A 39 0.66 6.15 -33.57
N PHE A 40 0.09 4.96 -33.88
CA PHE A 40 -0.10 4.54 -35.26
C PHE A 40 -1.42 5.07 -35.81
N LYS A 41 -1.35 5.78 -36.91
CA LYS A 41 -2.52 6.42 -37.50
C LYS A 41 -3.16 5.55 -38.58
N PRO A 42 -4.49 5.57 -38.68
CA PRO A 42 -5.22 4.89 -39.78
C PRO A 42 -4.68 5.29 -41.15
N GLY A 43 -4.47 4.31 -42.04
CA GLY A 43 -3.92 4.50 -43.38
C GLY A 43 -2.40 4.34 -43.46
N GLY A 44 -1.67 4.24 -42.34
CA GLY A 44 -0.25 3.88 -42.34
C GLY A 44 0.00 2.41 -42.66
N ASN A 45 1.21 2.10 -43.16
CA ASN A 45 1.67 0.73 -43.28
C ASN A 45 2.17 0.21 -41.96
N PHE A 46 1.47 -0.77 -41.41
CA PHE A 46 1.74 -1.33 -40.10
C PHE A 46 3.21 -1.77 -39.89
N ILE A 47 3.78 -2.51 -40.87
CA ILE A 47 5.16 -3.02 -40.79
C ILE A 47 6.18 -1.85 -40.76
N VAL A 48 5.93 -0.80 -41.54
CA VAL A 48 6.78 0.38 -41.59
C VAL A 48 6.74 1.16 -40.27
N GLU A 49 5.53 1.32 -39.70
CA GLU A 49 5.38 2.01 -38.39
C GLU A 49 6.02 1.22 -37.24
N MET A 50 5.92 -0.11 -37.25
CA MET A 50 6.58 -0.99 -36.29
C MET A 50 8.12 -0.87 -36.35
N ASP A 51 8.69 -0.98 -37.57
CA ASP A 51 10.15 -0.82 -37.77
C ASP A 51 10.62 0.58 -37.33
N ARG A 52 9.83 1.61 -37.66
CA ARG A 52 10.08 2.99 -37.23
C ARG A 52 10.06 3.10 -35.71
N ALA A 53 9.01 2.61 -35.03
CA ALA A 53 8.89 2.64 -33.58
C ALA A 53 10.07 1.92 -32.89
N THR A 54 10.44 0.76 -33.44
CA THR A 54 11.60 -0.01 -32.95
C THR A 54 12.90 0.78 -33.04
N ARG A 55 13.13 1.54 -34.12
CA ARG A 55 14.34 2.36 -34.30
C ARG A 55 14.35 3.65 -33.50
N GLN A 56 13.18 4.20 -33.19
CA GLN A 56 13.03 5.47 -32.45
C GLN A 56 13.10 5.29 -30.92
N CYS A 57 13.12 4.04 -30.42
CA CYS A 57 13.17 3.76 -29.00
C CYS A 57 14.47 3.06 -28.60
N GLU A 58 14.96 3.36 -27.42
CA GLU A 58 16.15 2.70 -26.86
C GLU A 58 15.88 1.23 -26.56
N ARG A 59 14.71 0.92 -26.01
CA ARG A 59 14.32 -0.40 -25.52
C ARG A 59 12.95 -0.80 -26.04
N THR A 60 12.71 -2.10 -26.15
CA THR A 60 11.41 -2.65 -26.51
C THR A 60 10.86 -3.48 -25.36
N ILE A 61 9.66 -3.19 -24.91
CA ILE A 61 8.89 -4.04 -24.00
C ILE A 61 8.07 -4.99 -24.87
N ALA A 62 8.25 -6.30 -24.69
CA ALA A 62 7.45 -7.33 -25.32
C ALA A 62 6.41 -7.84 -24.32
N VAL A 63 5.13 -7.59 -24.57
CA VAL A 63 4.01 -8.05 -23.73
C VAL A 63 3.71 -9.50 -24.07
N LEU A 64 4.15 -10.43 -23.22
CA LEU A 64 4.12 -11.87 -23.51
C LEU A 64 2.82 -12.51 -23.02
N SER A 65 2.12 -13.09 -23.97
CA SER A 65 1.00 -14.02 -23.82
C SER A 65 1.17 -15.17 -24.84
N GLN A 66 0.30 -16.17 -24.81
CA GLN A 66 0.30 -17.20 -25.85
C GLN A 66 -0.04 -16.59 -27.21
N ASP A 67 -1.01 -15.66 -27.26
CA ASP A 67 -1.41 -14.95 -28.49
C ASP A 67 -0.26 -14.13 -29.08
N TYR A 68 0.58 -13.55 -28.25
CA TYR A 68 1.79 -12.83 -28.70
C TYR A 68 2.81 -13.76 -29.33
N LEU A 69 3.03 -14.94 -28.73
CA LEU A 69 4.01 -15.91 -29.21
C LEU A 69 3.56 -16.59 -30.50
N ASP A 70 2.26 -16.82 -30.68
CA ASP A 70 1.68 -17.47 -31.84
C ASP A 70 1.51 -16.53 -33.06
N ALA A 71 1.67 -15.22 -32.86
CA ALA A 71 1.49 -14.23 -33.91
C ALA A 71 2.70 -14.17 -34.87
N GLU A 72 2.46 -14.39 -36.15
CA GLU A 72 3.51 -14.39 -37.21
C GLU A 72 4.29 -13.07 -37.33
N PHE A 73 3.68 -11.93 -36.94
CA PHE A 73 4.24 -10.60 -37.11
C PHE A 73 5.06 -10.09 -35.91
N THR A 74 4.96 -10.70 -34.76
CA THR A 74 5.69 -10.27 -33.54
C THR A 74 7.06 -10.91 -33.42
N VAL A 75 7.25 -12.08 -34.03
CA VAL A 75 8.51 -12.84 -34.01
C VAL A 75 9.70 -12.06 -34.60
N PRO A 76 9.60 -11.36 -35.76
CA PRO A 76 10.74 -10.64 -36.33
C PRO A 76 11.25 -9.48 -35.47
N GLU A 77 10.40 -8.84 -34.69
CA GLU A 77 10.70 -7.60 -33.96
C GLU A 77 11.49 -7.84 -32.68
N TRP A 78 11.03 -8.75 -31.84
CA TRP A 78 11.79 -9.13 -30.65
C TRP A 78 13.09 -9.85 -31.05
N ALA A 79 13.05 -10.65 -32.12
CA ALA A 79 14.24 -11.32 -32.64
C ALA A 79 15.29 -10.32 -33.16
N ALA A 80 14.87 -9.23 -33.82
CA ALA A 80 15.76 -8.16 -34.25
C ALA A 80 16.41 -7.45 -33.03
N ARG A 81 15.66 -7.20 -31.97
CA ARG A 81 16.19 -6.61 -30.73
C ARG A 81 17.10 -7.57 -29.98
N PHE A 82 16.73 -8.84 -29.92
CA PHE A 82 17.58 -9.88 -29.36
C PHE A 82 18.90 -10.01 -30.14
N ALA A 83 18.85 -9.96 -31.48
CA ALA A 83 20.04 -10.01 -32.32
C ALA A 83 20.96 -8.78 -32.13
N GLN A 84 20.41 -7.62 -31.78
CA GLN A 84 21.19 -6.41 -31.48
C GLN A 84 21.87 -6.47 -30.10
N ASP A 85 21.33 -7.23 -29.15
CA ASP A 85 21.87 -7.38 -27.80
C ASP A 85 21.75 -8.83 -27.29
N PRO A 86 22.44 -9.79 -27.93
CA PRO A 86 22.30 -11.22 -27.61
C PRO A 86 22.73 -11.57 -26.17
N LYS A 87 23.58 -10.74 -25.58
CA LYS A 87 24.08 -10.90 -24.20
C LYS A 87 23.20 -10.17 -23.17
N GLY A 88 22.19 -9.41 -23.61
CA GLY A 88 21.33 -8.62 -22.73
C GLY A 88 22.03 -7.49 -21.98
N ALA A 89 23.24 -7.10 -22.39
CA ALA A 89 24.05 -6.08 -21.71
C ALA A 89 23.38 -4.69 -21.77
N GLY A 90 22.77 -4.36 -22.89
CA GLY A 90 22.02 -3.11 -23.08
C GLY A 90 20.54 -3.19 -22.70
N ARG A 91 20.05 -4.39 -22.31
CA ARG A 91 18.62 -4.62 -21.99
C ARG A 91 17.67 -4.07 -23.05
N LYS A 92 18.05 -4.21 -24.33
CA LYS A 92 17.26 -3.69 -25.45
C LYS A 92 15.90 -4.36 -25.61
N LEU A 93 15.78 -5.60 -25.16
CA LEU A 93 14.51 -6.33 -25.06
C LEU A 93 14.15 -6.55 -23.59
N VAL A 94 12.95 -6.16 -23.21
CA VAL A 94 12.36 -6.34 -21.87
C VAL A 94 11.07 -7.14 -22.01
N PRO A 95 11.12 -8.47 -21.84
CA PRO A 95 9.91 -9.28 -21.88
C PRO A 95 9.09 -9.10 -20.60
N VAL A 96 7.79 -8.89 -20.74
CA VAL A 96 6.82 -8.76 -19.63
C VAL A 96 5.72 -9.78 -19.84
N ARG A 97 5.69 -10.83 -19.02
CA ARG A 97 4.67 -11.88 -19.11
C ARG A 97 3.40 -11.46 -18.37
N VAL A 98 2.30 -11.38 -19.10
CA VAL A 98 0.99 -10.94 -18.59
C VAL A 98 -0.05 -12.05 -18.53
N ALA A 99 0.16 -13.15 -19.27
CA ALA A 99 -0.66 -14.35 -19.26
C ALA A 99 0.21 -15.61 -19.24
N THR A 100 -0.37 -16.72 -18.82
CA THR A 100 0.33 -18.03 -18.86
C THR A 100 0.63 -18.38 -20.33
N CYS A 101 1.90 -18.58 -20.65
CA CYS A 101 2.36 -18.95 -21.99
C CYS A 101 3.58 -19.87 -21.91
N ASN A 102 3.81 -20.66 -22.96
CA ASN A 102 4.95 -21.54 -23.05
C ASN A 102 6.13 -20.83 -23.73
N LEU A 103 7.12 -20.45 -22.91
CA LEU A 103 8.32 -19.77 -23.40
C LEU A 103 9.37 -20.80 -23.84
N GLU A 104 9.40 -21.09 -25.15
CA GLU A 104 10.36 -22.00 -25.76
C GLU A 104 11.45 -21.25 -26.55
N GLY A 105 12.52 -21.94 -26.88
CA GLY A 105 13.60 -21.42 -27.72
C GLY A 105 14.38 -20.27 -27.07
N LEU A 106 14.63 -19.21 -27.82
CA LEU A 106 15.47 -18.07 -27.40
C LEU A 106 14.82 -17.25 -26.26
N LEU A 107 13.49 -17.11 -26.27
CA LEU A 107 12.78 -16.36 -25.21
C LEU A 107 12.80 -17.09 -23.85
N GLY A 108 12.88 -18.42 -23.84
CA GLY A 108 13.03 -19.19 -22.60
C GLY A 108 14.35 -18.94 -21.86
N GLN A 109 15.35 -18.34 -22.53
CA GLN A 109 16.64 -17.99 -21.93
C GLN A 109 16.72 -16.53 -21.48
N VAL A 110 15.73 -15.69 -21.83
CA VAL A 110 15.72 -14.28 -21.44
C VAL A 110 14.99 -14.10 -20.12
N ILE A 111 15.59 -13.34 -19.21
CA ILE A 111 14.93 -12.97 -17.95
C ILE A 111 13.73 -12.07 -18.27
N TYR A 112 12.55 -12.42 -17.80
CA TYR A 112 11.31 -11.69 -18.01
C TYR A 112 10.71 -11.16 -16.71
N CYS A 113 9.93 -10.10 -16.81
CA CYS A 113 9.10 -9.60 -15.75
C CYS A 113 7.76 -10.37 -15.71
N ASP A 114 7.47 -11.06 -14.64
CA ASP A 114 6.26 -11.87 -14.50
C ASP A 114 5.16 -11.10 -13.76
N LEU A 115 4.07 -10.81 -14.44
CA LEU A 115 2.90 -10.11 -13.90
C LEU A 115 1.67 -11.02 -13.79
N VAL A 116 1.81 -12.32 -14.08
CA VAL A 116 0.68 -13.26 -14.06
C VAL A 116 0.18 -13.48 -12.64
N GLY A 117 -1.11 -13.30 -12.41
CA GLY A 117 -1.79 -13.64 -11.16
C GLY A 117 -1.45 -12.76 -9.95
N ILE A 118 -0.84 -11.61 -10.18
CA ILE A 118 -0.55 -10.61 -9.14
C ILE A 118 -1.49 -9.40 -9.26
N ASP A 119 -1.70 -8.71 -8.14
CA ASP A 119 -2.49 -7.49 -8.10
C ASP A 119 -1.77 -6.30 -8.76
N GLU A 120 -2.53 -5.24 -9.06
CA GLU A 120 -2.04 -4.07 -9.78
C GLU A 120 -0.88 -3.37 -9.07
N GLU A 121 -0.94 -3.20 -7.76
CA GLU A 121 0.10 -2.51 -7.00
C GLU A 121 1.42 -3.30 -7.01
N THR A 122 1.32 -4.62 -6.84
CA THR A 122 2.47 -5.53 -6.94
C THR A 122 3.03 -5.54 -8.36
N ALA A 123 2.16 -5.54 -9.39
CA ALA A 123 2.56 -5.49 -10.79
C ALA A 123 3.30 -4.17 -11.10
N ARG A 124 2.78 -3.03 -10.65
CA ARG A 124 3.42 -1.72 -10.78
C ARG A 124 4.81 -1.70 -10.14
N LYS A 125 4.91 -2.09 -8.86
CA LYS A 125 6.19 -2.13 -8.14
C LYS A 125 7.20 -3.04 -8.82
N ARG A 126 6.75 -4.22 -9.27
CA ARG A 126 7.61 -5.21 -9.94
C ARG A 126 8.12 -4.68 -11.27
N LEU A 127 7.25 -4.15 -12.12
CA LEU A 127 7.62 -3.61 -13.43
C LEU A 127 8.64 -2.48 -13.28
N LEU A 128 8.34 -1.46 -12.48
CA LEU A 128 9.21 -0.30 -12.28
C LEU A 128 10.56 -0.68 -11.66
N SER A 129 10.56 -1.58 -10.68
CA SER A 129 11.80 -2.05 -10.06
C SER A 129 12.73 -2.77 -11.03
N GLN A 130 12.19 -3.52 -11.99
CA GLN A 130 12.98 -4.25 -12.98
C GLN A 130 13.47 -3.36 -14.14
N LEU A 131 12.77 -2.26 -14.42
CA LEU A 131 13.18 -1.29 -15.43
C LEU A 131 14.22 -0.31 -14.93
N SER A 132 14.26 -0.04 -13.64
CA SER A 132 15.21 0.86 -13.00
C SER A 132 16.66 0.36 -13.13
N PRO A 133 17.64 1.26 -13.33
CA PRO A 133 19.04 0.87 -13.31
C PRO A 133 19.46 0.49 -11.88
N GLY A 134 20.16 -0.64 -11.73
CA GLY A 134 20.74 -1.06 -10.47
C GLY A 134 20.20 -2.39 -9.93
N ARG A 135 20.65 -2.74 -8.72
CA ARG A 135 20.24 -3.97 -8.03
C ARG A 135 18.95 -3.72 -7.24
N THR A 136 17.90 -4.40 -7.60
CA THR A 136 16.63 -4.42 -6.85
C THR A 136 16.70 -5.44 -5.73
N LYS A 137 17.22 -5.02 -4.57
CA LYS A 137 17.11 -5.82 -3.35
C LYS A 137 15.76 -5.48 -2.71
N PRO A 138 14.91 -6.49 -2.36
CA PRO A 138 13.70 -6.22 -1.59
C PRO A 138 14.04 -5.45 -0.32
N ALA A 139 13.21 -4.46 0.03
CA ALA A 139 13.36 -3.69 1.27
C ALA A 139 13.19 -4.59 2.51
N PHE A 140 12.41 -5.67 2.37
CA PHE A 140 12.18 -6.65 3.41
C PHE A 140 12.78 -7.99 3.04
N ALA A 141 13.18 -8.76 4.07
CA ALA A 141 13.67 -10.12 3.86
C ALA A 141 12.55 -10.99 3.27
N PRO A 142 12.81 -11.74 2.18
CA PRO A 142 11.83 -12.70 1.68
C PRO A 142 11.57 -13.79 2.73
N SER A 143 10.35 -14.33 2.71
CA SER A 143 10.00 -15.46 3.57
C SER A 143 10.96 -16.61 3.37
N PHE A 144 11.35 -17.28 4.45
CA PHE A 144 12.19 -18.49 4.35
C PHE A 144 11.40 -19.60 3.62
N PRO A 145 11.91 -20.17 2.53
CA PRO A 145 11.18 -21.16 1.72
C PRO A 145 11.14 -22.57 2.32
N GLY A 146 11.60 -22.73 3.56
CA GLY A 146 11.59 -24.03 4.25
C GLY A 146 10.18 -24.48 4.66
N ASN A 147 10.05 -25.77 4.96
CA ASN A 147 8.80 -26.51 5.16
C ASN A 147 7.72 -25.72 5.93
N PRO A 148 6.53 -25.48 5.34
CA PRO A 148 5.43 -24.73 5.99
C PRO A 148 4.81 -25.40 7.23
N ALA A 149 5.22 -26.63 7.56
CA ALA A 149 4.77 -27.38 8.74
C ALA A 149 5.61 -27.13 10.01
N GLN A 150 6.65 -26.35 9.95
CA GLN A 150 7.37 -25.88 11.14
C GLN A 150 7.30 -24.37 11.17
N PRO A 151 6.82 -23.75 12.28
CA PRO A 151 6.99 -22.32 12.44
C PRO A 151 8.50 -22.03 12.34
N ALA A 152 8.89 -21.32 11.28
CA ALA A 152 10.26 -20.96 11.01
C ALA A 152 10.73 -19.85 11.96
N PHE A 153 10.76 -20.15 13.25
CA PHE A 153 11.63 -19.46 14.17
C PHE A 153 12.79 -20.39 14.48
N PRO A 154 13.97 -20.20 13.85
CA PRO A 154 15.16 -20.68 14.49
C PRO A 154 15.14 -19.99 15.87
N ALA A 155 15.19 -20.79 16.93
CA ALA A 155 15.49 -20.26 18.24
C ALA A 155 16.63 -19.25 18.06
N ARG A 156 16.32 -17.95 18.17
CA ARG A 156 17.34 -16.91 18.13
C ARG A 156 18.35 -17.33 19.17
N ARG A 157 19.52 -17.82 18.72
CA ARG A 157 20.71 -17.81 19.55
C ARG A 157 20.76 -16.40 20.09
N ARG A 158 20.51 -16.22 21.38
CA ARG A 158 20.69 -14.95 22.05
C ARG A 158 22.12 -14.50 21.76
N GLN A 159 22.31 -13.75 20.68
CA GLN A 159 23.48 -12.90 20.58
C GLN A 159 23.32 -11.91 21.75
N PRO A 160 24.38 -11.68 22.53
CA PRO A 160 24.32 -10.64 23.52
C PRO A 160 23.92 -9.36 22.81
N LEU A 161 22.83 -8.74 23.27
CA LEU A 161 22.30 -7.48 22.80
C LEU A 161 23.44 -6.46 22.73
N SER A 162 24.03 -6.32 21.53
CA SER A 162 24.68 -5.06 21.18
C SER A 162 23.59 -4.01 21.37
N SER A 163 23.88 -2.96 22.10
CA SER A 163 22.98 -1.89 22.52
C SER A 163 22.28 -1.20 21.33
N THR A 164 21.42 -1.91 20.63
CA THR A 164 20.42 -1.33 19.76
C THR A 164 19.38 -0.72 20.70
N ARG A 165 19.33 0.58 20.73
CA ARG A 165 18.34 1.39 21.44
C ARG A 165 16.98 0.72 21.21
N ARG A 166 16.32 0.26 22.28
CA ARG A 166 14.99 -0.34 22.16
C ARG A 166 14.08 0.68 21.49
N LEU A 167 13.39 0.30 20.42
CA LEU A 167 12.42 1.18 19.77
C LEU A 167 11.35 1.61 20.77
N TRP A 168 10.83 0.66 21.55
CA TRP A 168 9.81 0.88 22.56
C TRP A 168 10.45 1.10 23.94
N THR A 169 10.14 2.24 24.54
CA THR A 169 10.59 2.62 25.87
C THR A 169 9.40 2.69 26.82
N PRO A 170 9.43 2.11 28.03
CA PRO A 170 8.32 2.26 28.97
C PRO A 170 7.99 3.73 29.23
N ALA A 171 6.71 4.07 29.21
CA ALA A 171 6.27 5.43 29.51
C ALA A 171 6.53 5.78 30.98
N ASN A 172 7.03 6.97 31.21
CA ASN A 172 7.37 7.44 32.58
C ASN A 172 6.13 7.81 33.42
N HIS A 173 4.96 7.97 32.77
CA HIS A 173 3.71 8.34 33.42
C HIS A 173 2.52 7.75 32.63
N SER A 174 1.35 7.74 33.26
CA SER A 174 0.11 7.32 32.61
C SER A 174 -0.30 8.33 31.54
N ILE A 175 -0.48 7.86 30.32
CA ILE A 175 -0.85 8.67 29.16
C ILE A 175 -2.35 8.53 28.93
N ARG A 176 -3.05 9.65 28.92
CA ARG A 176 -4.49 9.66 28.67
C ARG A 176 -4.76 9.73 27.17
N VAL A 177 -5.57 8.80 26.67
CA VAL A 177 -6.01 8.77 25.28
C VAL A 177 -7.38 9.43 25.18
N GLN A 178 -7.52 10.33 24.23
CA GLN A 178 -8.83 10.91 23.88
C GLN A 178 -9.46 10.04 22.78
N TRP A 179 -10.03 8.91 23.18
CA TRP A 179 -10.73 8.04 22.25
C TRP A 179 -11.91 8.77 21.61
N ARG A 180 -12.16 8.56 20.33
CA ARG A 180 -13.34 9.10 19.64
C ARG A 180 -14.58 8.39 20.18
N GLY A 181 -15.23 9.03 21.13
CA GLY A 181 -16.26 8.42 21.97
C GLY A 181 -17.48 7.88 21.24
N ASP A 182 -18.11 6.96 21.89
CA ASP A 182 -19.28 6.13 21.53
C ASP A 182 -20.60 6.88 21.27
N SER A 183 -20.65 8.20 21.34
CA SER A 183 -21.92 8.95 21.44
C SER A 183 -22.78 8.92 20.16
N THR A 184 -22.29 8.37 19.05
CA THR A 184 -23.01 8.36 17.76
C THR A 184 -22.96 7.04 16.99
N ARG A 185 -22.26 6.01 17.47
CA ARG A 185 -22.10 4.75 16.73
C ARG A 185 -23.14 3.72 17.18
N SER A 186 -23.96 3.23 16.24
CA SER A 186 -24.80 2.06 16.44
C SER A 186 -23.91 0.82 16.66
N GLU A 187 -24.29 -0.10 17.53
CA GLU A 187 -23.61 -1.38 17.75
C GLU A 187 -23.44 -2.22 16.47
N TYR A 188 -24.24 -1.94 15.45
CA TYR A 188 -24.20 -2.57 14.14
C TYR A 188 -23.44 -1.74 13.08
N SER A 189 -22.75 -0.69 13.49
CA SER A 189 -21.95 0.10 12.57
C SER A 189 -20.66 -0.63 12.18
N ARG A 190 -20.08 -0.24 11.05
CA ARG A 190 -18.82 -0.77 10.55
C ARG A 190 -17.69 -0.50 11.53
N SER A 191 -16.89 -1.52 11.84
CA SER A 191 -15.72 -1.38 12.72
C SER A 191 -14.70 -0.42 12.12
N THR A 192 -14.17 0.45 12.96
CA THR A 192 -13.19 1.47 12.60
C THR A 192 -11.90 1.22 13.35
N LEU A 193 -10.79 1.20 12.64
CA LEU A 193 -9.45 1.22 13.19
C LEU A 193 -9.08 2.67 13.51
N GLU A 194 -8.68 2.95 14.75
CA GLU A 194 -8.18 4.25 15.19
C GLU A 194 -6.72 4.11 15.59
N LEU A 195 -5.85 5.01 15.11
CA LEU A 195 -4.48 5.15 15.56
C LEU A 195 -4.29 6.53 16.17
N HIS A 196 -3.80 6.56 17.38
CA HIS A 196 -3.49 7.76 18.15
C HIS A 196 -1.99 7.90 18.34
N CYS A 197 -1.47 9.08 18.04
CA CYS A 197 -0.10 9.47 18.27
C CYS A 197 -0.07 10.65 19.23
N ILE A 198 0.45 10.45 20.43
CA ILE A 198 0.37 11.37 21.57
C ILE A 198 1.78 11.80 21.94
N PRO A 199 2.16 13.08 21.74
CA PRO A 199 3.47 13.58 22.16
C PRO A 199 3.58 13.55 23.68
N THR A 200 4.73 13.12 24.21
CA THR A 200 4.99 13.10 25.65
C THR A 200 5.54 14.43 26.15
N ASP A 201 6.13 15.23 25.27
CA ASP A 201 6.75 16.52 25.56
C ASP A 201 5.89 17.66 24.96
N GLY A 202 4.57 17.58 25.10
CA GLY A 202 3.61 18.36 24.35
C GLY A 202 3.76 19.89 24.48
N HIS A 203 4.03 20.55 23.37
CA HIS A 203 3.74 21.96 23.21
C HIS A 203 2.30 22.05 22.67
N GLY A 204 1.41 22.65 23.45
CA GLY A 204 0.03 22.82 23.05
C GLY A 204 -0.10 23.78 21.87
N LEU A 205 -1.04 23.47 20.95
CA LEU A 205 -1.38 24.32 19.81
C LEU A 205 -2.24 25.50 20.25
N GLU A 206 -1.99 26.67 19.71
CA GLU A 206 -2.84 27.83 19.92
C GLU A 206 -4.12 27.73 19.09
N ALA A 207 -5.22 28.37 19.52
CA ALA A 207 -6.49 28.34 18.82
C ALA A 207 -6.42 28.86 17.37
N ARG A 208 -5.53 29.82 17.08
CA ARG A 208 -5.30 30.31 15.72
C ARG A 208 -4.61 29.26 14.84
N GLU A 209 -3.76 28.42 15.41
CA GLU A 209 -3.05 27.34 14.71
C GLU A 209 -4.02 26.22 14.34
N LEU A 210 -4.93 25.85 15.27
CA LEU A 210 -5.98 24.87 14.99
C LEU A 210 -6.86 25.28 13.80
N ARG A 211 -7.17 26.58 13.65
CA ARG A 211 -7.99 27.06 12.53
C ARG A 211 -7.32 26.84 11.16
N GLY A 212 -6.02 27.09 11.04
CA GLY A 212 -5.26 26.82 9.81
C GLY A 212 -4.99 25.35 9.59
N LEU A 213 -4.91 24.58 10.69
CA LEU A 213 -4.57 23.18 10.66
C LEU A 213 -5.68 22.31 10.05
N ALA A 214 -6.95 22.66 10.21
CA ALA A 214 -8.07 21.91 9.65
C ALA A 214 -7.96 21.74 8.11
N ASP A 215 -7.67 22.83 7.39
CA ASP A 215 -7.44 22.79 5.94
C ASP A 215 -6.17 22.01 5.60
N ALA A 216 -5.10 22.15 6.38
CA ALA A 216 -3.86 21.42 6.19
C ALA A 216 -4.05 19.90 6.34
N LEU A 217 -4.84 19.47 7.34
CA LEU A 217 -5.17 18.05 7.54
C LEU A 217 -5.97 17.47 6.36
N ALA A 218 -6.89 18.25 5.77
CA ALA A 218 -7.60 17.83 4.57
C ALA A 218 -6.66 17.61 3.38
N ILE A 219 -5.66 18.49 3.22
CA ILE A 219 -4.64 18.37 2.16
C ILE A 219 -3.76 17.14 2.42
N VAL A 220 -3.23 16.98 3.64
CA VAL A 220 -2.43 15.81 4.04
C VAL A 220 -3.20 14.51 3.82
N GLY A 221 -4.47 14.46 4.23
CA GLY A 221 -5.31 13.28 4.04
C GLY A 221 -5.54 12.93 2.56
N ARG A 222 -5.62 13.93 1.66
CA ARG A 222 -5.72 13.68 0.21
C ARG A 222 -4.38 13.20 -0.38
N GLN A 223 -3.28 13.83 -0.03
CA GLN A 223 -1.95 13.47 -0.51
C GLN A 223 -1.53 12.08 -0.04
N GLY A 224 -1.85 11.72 1.20
CA GLY A 224 -1.57 10.40 1.77
C GLY A 224 -2.62 9.33 1.44
N GLY A 225 -3.59 9.61 0.54
CA GLY A 225 -4.56 8.61 0.07
C GLY A 225 -5.65 8.23 1.08
N LEU A 226 -5.78 8.96 2.20
CA LEU A 226 -6.89 8.77 3.13
C LEU A 226 -8.22 9.20 2.50
N PHE A 227 -8.21 10.30 1.74
CA PHE A 227 -9.37 10.83 1.04
C PHE A 227 -9.18 10.79 -0.46
N ASP A 228 -10.24 10.46 -1.20
CA ASP A 228 -10.25 10.56 -2.66
C ASP A 228 -10.23 12.04 -3.10
N HIS A 229 -9.67 12.33 -4.28
CA HIS A 229 -9.54 13.71 -4.77
C HIS A 229 -10.87 14.48 -4.83
N ASN A 230 -11.96 13.82 -5.18
CA ASN A 230 -13.30 14.38 -5.35
C ASN A 230 -14.22 14.09 -4.16
N GLU A 231 -13.69 13.52 -3.07
CA GLU A 231 -14.49 13.20 -1.89
C GLU A 231 -14.91 14.47 -1.15
N ALA A 232 -16.20 14.58 -0.83
CA ALA A 232 -16.68 15.68 -0.01
C ALA A 232 -16.21 15.50 1.43
N LEU A 233 -15.52 16.49 1.97
CA LEU A 233 -15.00 16.47 3.33
C LEU A 233 -15.74 17.50 4.20
N GLN A 234 -15.91 17.14 5.45
CA GLN A 234 -16.17 18.07 6.55
C GLN A 234 -14.80 18.48 7.09
N VAL A 235 -14.54 19.79 7.12
CA VAL A 235 -13.28 20.40 7.57
C VAL A 235 -13.64 21.44 8.62
N ASP A 236 -13.41 21.09 9.88
CA ASP A 236 -13.85 21.88 11.01
C ASP A 236 -12.71 22.16 11.99
N ALA A 237 -12.70 23.36 12.54
CA ALA A 237 -11.84 23.74 13.66
C ALA A 237 -12.72 24.01 14.88
N PHE A 238 -12.50 23.24 15.93
CA PHE A 238 -13.15 23.40 17.24
C PHE A 238 -12.21 24.09 18.22
N GLU A 239 -12.69 24.37 19.43
CA GLU A 239 -11.88 24.98 20.49
C GLU A 239 -10.71 24.08 20.94
N ASP A 240 -10.93 22.76 20.89
CA ASP A 240 -10.00 21.73 21.39
C ASP A 240 -9.28 20.95 20.30
N ARG A 241 -9.72 21.02 19.02
CA ARG A 241 -9.15 20.26 17.91
C ARG A 241 -9.45 20.85 16.53
N ALA A 242 -8.66 20.44 15.57
CA ALA A 242 -8.94 20.58 14.14
C ALA A 242 -9.22 19.20 13.55
N GLU A 243 -10.18 19.09 12.64
CA GLU A 243 -10.61 17.82 12.06
C GLU A 243 -10.89 17.94 10.56
N ALA A 244 -10.45 16.94 9.80
CA ALA A 244 -10.87 16.71 8.42
C ALA A 244 -11.42 15.29 8.32
N SER A 245 -12.67 15.15 7.89
CA SER A 245 -13.33 13.84 7.84
C SER A 245 -14.26 13.70 6.65
N SER A 246 -14.47 12.47 6.22
CA SER A 246 -15.51 12.13 5.26
C SER A 246 -16.66 11.44 5.99
N VAL A 247 -17.86 11.82 5.62
CA VAL A 247 -19.10 11.17 6.09
C VAL A 247 -19.33 9.97 5.17
N GLY A 248 -19.28 8.77 5.75
CA GLY A 248 -19.63 7.57 5.00
C GLY A 248 -21.09 7.59 4.51
N ASP A 249 -21.37 6.93 3.39
CA ASP A 249 -22.70 6.77 2.82
C ASP A 249 -23.53 5.65 3.53
N GLY A 250 -23.56 5.68 4.85
CA GLY A 250 -24.20 4.63 5.65
C GLY A 250 -23.40 3.31 5.65
N ASN A 251 -24.09 2.18 5.41
CA ASN A 251 -23.46 0.86 5.53
C ASN A 251 -22.38 0.51 4.48
N ARG A 252 -22.26 1.28 3.39
CA ARG A 252 -21.31 0.96 2.29
C ARG A 252 -19.92 1.58 2.47
N ARG A 253 -19.86 2.82 2.95
CA ARG A 253 -18.60 3.51 3.22
C ARG A 253 -18.60 3.99 4.67
N GLY A 254 -17.70 3.45 5.48
CA GLY A 254 -17.52 3.94 6.85
C GLY A 254 -16.87 5.32 6.88
N ALA A 255 -17.14 6.10 7.92
CA ALA A 255 -16.48 7.39 8.15
C ALA A 255 -14.97 7.19 8.34
N LYS A 256 -14.17 8.04 7.73
CA LYS A 256 -12.72 8.10 7.87
C LYS A 256 -12.27 9.55 8.07
N GLY A 257 -11.12 9.74 8.70
CA GLY A 257 -10.66 11.09 8.95
C GLY A 257 -9.34 11.17 9.70
N LEU A 258 -8.94 12.41 9.92
CA LEU A 258 -7.73 12.82 10.60
C LEU A 258 -8.06 14.03 11.48
N ALA A 259 -7.66 14.00 12.75
CA ALA A 259 -7.81 15.13 13.64
C ALA A 259 -6.53 15.37 14.46
N ALA A 260 -6.29 16.63 14.81
CA ALA A 260 -5.25 17.05 15.71
C ALA A 260 -5.84 17.85 16.87
N TYR A 261 -5.50 17.45 18.08
CA TYR A 261 -5.95 18.09 19.31
C TYR A 261 -4.99 19.17 19.77
N ARG A 262 -5.48 20.04 20.64
CA ARG A 262 -4.73 21.17 21.18
C ARG A 262 -3.46 20.80 21.91
N ASP A 263 -3.38 19.61 22.51
CA ASP A 263 -2.20 19.07 23.17
C ASP A 263 -1.16 18.44 22.23
N GLY A 264 -1.37 18.55 20.90
CA GLY A 264 -0.53 17.95 19.89
C GLY A 264 -0.83 16.48 19.58
N HIS A 265 -1.82 15.88 20.25
CA HIS A 265 -2.31 14.55 19.96
C HIS A 265 -2.94 14.50 18.57
N VAL A 266 -2.51 13.58 17.72
CA VAL A 266 -3.07 13.36 16.40
C VAL A 266 -3.74 11.99 16.35
N VAL A 267 -4.91 11.91 15.71
CA VAL A 267 -5.64 10.66 15.52
C VAL A 267 -6.05 10.48 14.06
N THR A 268 -5.86 9.28 13.55
CA THR A 268 -6.46 8.83 12.28
C THR A 268 -7.48 7.73 12.56
N TRP A 269 -8.55 7.72 11.77
CA TRP A 269 -9.52 6.63 11.82
C TRP A 269 -9.97 6.25 10.42
N LEU A 270 -10.12 4.97 10.20
CA LEU A 270 -10.53 4.40 8.92
C LEU A 270 -11.31 3.10 9.14
N PRO A 271 -12.34 2.86 8.29
CA PRO A 271 -13.16 1.68 8.43
C PRO A 271 -12.39 0.43 8.02
N LEU A 272 -12.58 -0.67 8.74
CA LEU A 272 -12.08 -1.98 8.33
C LEU A 272 -12.83 -2.49 7.09
N PRO A 273 -12.26 -3.46 6.33
CA PRO A 273 -12.98 -4.14 5.26
C PRO A 273 -14.32 -4.69 5.77
N TYR A 274 -15.35 -4.59 4.95
CA TYR A 274 -16.69 -5.00 5.32
C TYR A 274 -17.25 -6.00 4.32
N GLY A 275 -17.64 -7.16 4.83
CA GLY A 275 -18.27 -8.22 4.06
C GLY A 275 -19.77 -8.33 4.31
N ASN A 276 -20.37 -9.39 3.80
CA ASN A 276 -21.83 -9.63 3.91
C ASN A 276 -22.33 -9.79 5.36
N LEU A 277 -21.46 -10.08 6.30
CA LEU A 277 -21.79 -10.43 7.67
C LEU A 277 -21.18 -9.51 8.73
N GLY A 278 -20.36 -8.54 8.35
CA GLY A 278 -19.71 -7.61 9.27
C GLY A 278 -18.34 -7.14 8.82
N SER A 279 -17.63 -6.48 9.72
CA SER A 279 -16.25 -6.01 9.48
C SER A 279 -15.27 -7.17 9.63
N VAL A 280 -14.16 -7.12 8.90
CA VAL A 280 -13.13 -8.16 8.89
C VAL A 280 -11.85 -7.63 9.51
N PHE A 281 -11.34 -8.33 10.53
CA PHE A 281 -10.00 -8.13 11.07
C PHE A 281 -9.06 -9.08 10.34
N ASP A 282 -8.30 -8.52 9.41
CA ASP A 282 -7.22 -9.15 8.68
C ASP A 282 -5.92 -8.51 9.16
N GLU A 283 -5.02 -9.31 9.73
CA GLU A 283 -3.79 -8.78 10.34
C GLU A 283 -2.90 -8.04 9.33
N GLU A 284 -2.84 -8.52 8.08
CA GLU A 284 -2.04 -7.86 7.05
C GLU A 284 -2.70 -6.56 6.58
N ASP A 285 -4.02 -6.53 6.40
CA ASP A 285 -4.76 -5.31 6.07
C ASP A 285 -4.65 -4.28 7.20
N VAL A 286 -4.82 -4.69 8.46
CA VAL A 286 -4.66 -3.81 9.63
C VAL A 286 -3.24 -3.23 9.71
N LYS A 287 -2.21 -4.05 9.52
CA LYS A 287 -0.83 -3.61 9.48
C LYS A 287 -0.58 -2.57 8.39
N ASN A 288 -1.06 -2.81 7.17
CA ASN A 288 -0.92 -1.87 6.07
C ASN A 288 -1.64 -0.54 6.32
N ARG A 289 -2.83 -0.58 6.93
CA ARG A 289 -3.57 0.63 7.35
C ARG A 289 -2.84 1.40 8.43
N LEU A 290 -2.21 0.72 9.39
CA LEU A 290 -1.39 1.38 10.43
C LEU A 290 -0.16 2.05 9.82
N ILE A 291 0.51 1.41 8.85
CA ILE A 291 1.65 2.03 8.13
C ILE A 291 1.20 3.30 7.41
N ALA A 292 0.07 3.25 6.68
CA ALA A 292 -0.47 4.41 5.99
C ALA A 292 -0.87 5.53 6.99
N SER A 293 -1.47 5.17 8.13
CA SER A 293 -1.81 6.13 9.18
C SER A 293 -0.57 6.77 9.80
N LEU A 294 0.49 6.01 10.06
CA LEU A 294 1.77 6.54 10.58
C LEU A 294 2.39 7.54 9.59
N ALA A 295 2.32 7.28 8.29
CA ALA A 295 2.77 8.23 7.27
C ALA A 295 1.99 9.54 7.34
N LEU A 296 0.66 9.50 7.47
CA LEU A 296 -0.18 10.70 7.65
C LEU A 296 0.21 11.50 8.91
N HIS A 297 0.56 10.81 10.01
CA HIS A 297 1.03 11.47 11.24
C HIS A 297 2.37 12.19 11.01
N VAL A 298 3.29 11.59 10.26
CA VAL A 298 4.56 12.24 9.88
C VAL A 298 4.30 13.45 8.97
N ASP A 299 3.45 13.28 7.95
CA ASP A 299 3.15 14.33 6.97
C ASP A 299 2.38 15.51 7.57
N SER A 300 1.69 15.29 8.71
CA SER A 300 1.04 16.39 9.45
C SER A 300 2.04 17.41 10.01
N GLY A 301 3.33 17.01 10.15
CA GLY A 301 4.38 17.86 10.69
C GLY A 301 4.26 18.21 12.17
N LEU A 302 3.31 17.62 12.90
CA LEU A 302 3.03 17.95 14.31
C LEU A 302 3.96 17.22 15.29
N HIS A 303 4.62 16.15 14.85
CA HIS A 303 5.54 15.34 15.67
C HIS A 303 6.98 15.52 15.20
N VAL A 304 7.56 16.67 15.47
CA VAL A 304 8.93 17.02 15.06
C VAL A 304 9.88 16.91 16.28
N GLY A 305 10.27 15.68 16.60
CA GLY A 305 11.19 15.39 17.71
C GLY A 305 10.49 14.88 18.98
N GLY A 306 11.29 14.51 19.98
CA GLY A 306 10.79 13.95 21.24
C GLY A 306 10.31 12.50 21.14
N GLU A 307 9.59 12.07 22.16
CA GLU A 307 8.98 10.75 22.28
C GLU A 307 7.47 10.85 22.05
N VAL A 308 6.90 9.86 21.40
CA VAL A 308 5.45 9.76 21.17
C VAL A 308 4.93 8.42 21.69
N ALA A 309 3.77 8.46 22.30
CA ALA A 309 3.04 7.28 22.72
C ALA A 309 2.00 6.91 21.68
N LEU A 310 1.86 5.61 21.40
CA LEU A 310 0.94 5.10 20.40
C LEU A 310 -0.17 4.30 21.07
N ALA A 311 -1.41 4.62 20.72
CA ALA A 311 -2.58 3.85 21.10
C ALA A 311 -3.39 3.48 19.86
N VAL A 312 -4.01 2.31 19.90
CA VAL A 312 -4.79 1.80 18.77
C VAL A 312 -6.09 1.16 19.27
N SER A 313 -7.17 1.34 18.53
CA SER A 313 -8.43 0.66 18.80
C SER A 313 -9.12 0.15 17.55
N VAL A 314 -9.98 -0.85 17.74
CA VAL A 314 -10.97 -1.30 16.76
C VAL A 314 -12.34 -1.29 17.43
N GLU A 315 -13.25 -0.49 16.90
CA GLU A 315 -14.59 -0.29 17.47
C GLU A 315 -15.66 -0.04 16.39
N PRO A 316 -16.89 -0.55 16.53
CA PRO A 316 -17.34 -1.58 17.46
C PRO A 316 -16.83 -2.96 17.05
N ILE A 317 -16.80 -3.92 17.99
CA ILE A 317 -16.39 -5.31 17.69
C ILE A 317 -17.55 -6.29 17.64
N ALA A 318 -18.79 -5.83 17.82
CA ALA A 318 -19.97 -6.69 17.88
C ALA A 318 -20.18 -7.56 16.61
N MET A 319 -19.78 -7.07 15.45
CA MET A 319 -19.86 -7.76 14.16
C MET A 319 -18.47 -7.88 13.52
N LEU A 320 -17.43 -8.13 14.33
CA LEU A 320 -16.07 -8.28 13.86
C LEU A 320 -15.76 -9.76 13.58
N MET A 321 -15.33 -10.05 12.37
CA MET A 321 -14.86 -11.34 11.93
C MET A 321 -13.33 -11.36 11.86
N VAL A 322 -12.70 -12.49 12.12
CA VAL A 322 -11.27 -12.68 11.91
C VAL A 322 -11.06 -13.56 10.69
N GLY A 323 -10.26 -13.08 9.73
CA GLY A 323 -10.01 -13.81 8.48
C GLY A 323 -9.30 -12.93 7.45
N GLN A 324 -9.13 -13.45 6.24
CA GLN A 324 -8.56 -12.68 5.15
C GLN A 324 -9.62 -11.82 4.46
N ALA A 325 -9.29 -10.57 4.19
CA ALA A 325 -10.20 -9.62 3.55
C ALA A 325 -10.68 -10.09 2.16
N GLY A 326 -9.86 -10.83 1.43
CA GLY A 326 -10.20 -11.42 0.13
C GLY A 326 -11.14 -12.64 0.17
N ASP A 327 -11.28 -13.29 1.33
CA ASP A 327 -12.12 -14.50 1.48
C ASP A 327 -13.59 -14.17 1.83
N VAL A 328 -13.91 -12.91 2.02
CA VAL A 328 -15.25 -12.46 2.43
C VAL A 328 -16.34 -12.81 1.40
N GLU A 329 -15.97 -12.99 0.14
CA GLU A 329 -16.89 -13.44 -0.93
C GLU A 329 -17.08 -14.98 -0.97
N ARG A 330 -16.19 -15.75 -0.34
CA ARG A 330 -16.23 -17.21 -0.30
C ARG A 330 -16.68 -17.71 1.07
N ARG A 331 -17.85 -18.29 1.14
CA ARG A 331 -18.66 -18.70 2.30
C ARG A 331 -18.02 -19.70 3.31
N SER A 332 -16.72 -19.99 3.32
CA SER A 332 -16.27 -21.23 3.98
C SER A 332 -15.23 -21.15 5.09
N SER A 333 -14.66 -20.00 5.45
CA SER A 333 -13.56 -19.99 6.43
C SER A 333 -13.51 -18.85 7.45
N ALA A 334 -14.51 -17.99 7.52
CA ALA A 334 -14.54 -16.94 8.54
C ALA A 334 -14.98 -17.51 9.90
N GLN A 335 -14.13 -17.45 10.91
CA GLN A 335 -14.51 -17.68 12.29
C GLN A 335 -15.19 -16.44 12.84
N PHE A 336 -16.47 -16.53 13.16
CA PHE A 336 -17.21 -15.45 13.79
C PHE A 336 -16.78 -15.25 15.23
N LEU A 337 -16.41 -14.03 15.57
CA LEU A 337 -16.29 -13.59 16.95
C LEU A 337 -17.66 -13.07 17.39
N TYR A 338 -18.48 -13.89 18.01
CA TYR A 338 -19.64 -13.41 18.75
C TYR A 338 -19.19 -13.01 20.15
N THR A 339 -18.88 -11.76 20.38
CA THR A 339 -18.81 -11.25 21.74
C THR A 339 -20.24 -10.93 22.20
N MET A 340 -20.73 -11.71 23.16
CA MET A 340 -22.04 -11.47 23.81
C MET A 340 -22.05 -10.17 24.64
N ALA A 341 -20.98 -9.40 24.65
CA ALA A 341 -20.88 -8.14 25.39
C ALA A 341 -21.23 -6.96 24.47
N PRO A 342 -22.38 -6.30 24.64
CA PRO A 342 -22.88 -5.27 23.72
C PRO A 342 -22.05 -3.99 23.63
N ARG A 343 -20.96 -3.83 24.38
CA ARG A 343 -20.08 -2.65 24.40
C ARG A 343 -18.59 -2.97 24.46
N SER A 344 -18.18 -4.08 23.88
CA SER A 344 -16.77 -4.44 23.89
C SER A 344 -16.02 -3.61 22.88
N SER A 345 -15.01 -2.88 23.33
CA SER A 345 -14.03 -2.19 22.53
C SER A 345 -12.69 -2.93 22.58
N LEU A 346 -12.03 -3.05 21.46
CA LEU A 346 -10.68 -3.56 21.38
C LEU A 346 -9.74 -2.35 21.43
N ARG A 347 -9.14 -2.07 22.60
CA ARG A 347 -8.25 -0.93 22.84
C ARG A 347 -6.92 -1.41 23.37
N ILE A 348 -5.85 -0.82 22.84
CA ILE A 348 -4.48 -0.94 23.34
C ILE A 348 -4.06 0.45 23.82
N ASP A 349 -4.03 0.59 25.14
CA ASP A 349 -3.59 1.83 25.78
C ASP A 349 -2.06 1.96 25.70
N PRO A 350 -1.52 3.17 25.62
CA PRO A 350 -0.09 3.40 25.48
C PRO A 350 0.60 3.25 26.84
N ASN A 351 1.41 2.21 26.96
CA ASN A 351 2.31 1.98 28.09
C ASN A 351 3.80 2.14 27.75
N GLU A 352 4.07 2.41 26.48
CA GLU A 352 5.40 2.57 25.90
C GLU A 352 5.40 3.75 24.93
N THR A 353 6.57 4.33 24.72
CA THR A 353 6.83 5.41 23.77
C THR A 353 7.82 4.98 22.72
N VAL A 354 7.79 5.67 21.57
CA VAL A 354 8.79 5.54 20.51
C VAL A 354 9.31 6.93 20.12
N PRO A 355 10.54 7.05 19.63
CA PRO A 355 11.00 8.33 19.08
C PRO A 355 10.11 8.79 17.94
N ALA A 356 9.73 10.07 17.88
CA ALA A 356 8.92 10.63 16.79
C ALA A 356 9.54 10.36 15.41
N SER A 357 10.86 10.36 15.29
CA SER A 357 11.58 10.02 14.06
C SER A 357 11.39 8.58 13.60
N ALA A 358 10.98 7.67 14.51
CA ALA A 358 10.72 6.27 14.16
C ALA A 358 9.38 6.08 13.44
N LEU A 359 8.44 7.02 13.57
CA LEU A 359 7.13 6.95 12.91
C LEU A 359 7.26 6.80 11.38
N GLY A 360 8.23 7.48 10.76
CA GLY A 360 8.53 7.34 9.32
C GLY A 360 9.54 6.24 9.01
N THR A 361 10.62 6.14 9.79
CA THR A 361 11.75 5.26 9.45
C THR A 361 11.53 3.79 9.84
N GLN A 362 10.68 3.53 10.85
CA GLN A 362 10.37 2.20 11.40
C GLN A 362 8.87 1.93 11.47
N ALA A 363 8.09 2.58 10.59
CA ALA A 363 6.64 2.45 10.54
C ALA A 363 6.16 0.99 10.44
N ALA A 364 6.84 0.17 9.65
CA ALA A 364 6.51 -1.25 9.49
C ALA A 364 6.69 -2.06 10.78
N GLU A 365 7.76 -1.81 11.54
CA GLU A 365 8.03 -2.47 12.83
C GLU A 365 7.01 -2.04 13.89
N ILE A 366 6.68 -0.75 13.92
CA ILE A 366 5.66 -0.19 14.80
C ILE A 366 4.29 -0.80 14.50
N ALA A 367 3.90 -0.82 13.23
CA ALA A 367 2.61 -1.36 12.80
C ALA A 367 2.48 -2.86 13.09
N GLU A 368 3.55 -3.63 12.89
CA GLU A 368 3.58 -5.06 13.20
C GLU A 368 3.36 -5.31 14.70
N GLU A 369 4.05 -4.56 15.58
CA GLU A 369 3.88 -4.67 17.03
C GLU A 369 2.46 -4.28 17.48
N LEU A 370 1.90 -3.19 16.95
CA LEU A 370 0.54 -2.76 17.28
C LEU A 370 -0.50 -3.77 16.80
N THR A 371 -0.32 -4.34 15.60
CA THR A 371 -1.19 -5.38 15.06
C THR A 371 -1.14 -6.64 15.91
N ALA A 372 0.06 -7.07 16.31
CA ALA A 372 0.24 -8.21 17.21
C ALA A 372 -0.45 -8.00 18.57
N LYS A 373 -0.33 -6.80 19.15
CA LYS A 373 -1.02 -6.43 20.40
C LYS A 373 -2.54 -6.51 20.24
N LEU A 374 -3.09 -6.00 19.13
CA LEU A 374 -4.53 -6.11 18.81
C LEU A 374 -4.96 -7.57 18.66
N ALA A 375 -4.23 -8.39 17.90
CA ALA A 375 -4.53 -9.80 17.68
C ALA A 375 -4.52 -10.61 19.00
N LEU A 376 -3.51 -10.39 19.84
CA LEU A 376 -3.43 -11.02 21.16
C LEU A 376 -4.59 -10.61 22.07
N ARG A 377 -4.92 -9.32 22.10
CA ARG A 377 -6.05 -8.81 22.87
C ARG A 377 -7.38 -9.40 22.37
N LEU A 378 -7.55 -9.48 21.05
CA LEU A 378 -8.73 -10.06 20.41
C LEU A 378 -8.86 -11.55 20.76
N ALA A 379 -7.76 -12.29 20.82
CA ALA A 379 -7.75 -13.70 21.22
C ALA A 379 -8.20 -13.90 22.69
N THR A 380 -8.00 -12.91 23.58
CA THR A 380 -8.46 -12.99 24.98
C THR A 380 -9.95 -12.67 25.15
N LEU A 381 -10.61 -12.14 24.11
CA LEU A 381 -12.04 -11.86 24.11
C LEU A 381 -12.86 -13.02 23.52
N ARG A 382 -12.20 -14.05 23.04
CA ARG A 382 -12.77 -15.32 22.58
C ARG A 382 -13.01 -16.23 23.78
#